data_9da0eb0b2eabba76c3f8fda94318df5b
#
_entry.id   9da0eb0b2eabba76c3f8fda94318df5b
#
_cell.length_a   1.000
_cell.length_b   1.000
_cell.length_c   1.000
_cell.angle_alpha   90.00
_cell.angle_beta   90.00
_cell.angle_gamma   90.00
#
_symmetry.space_group_name_H-M   'P 1'
#
loop_
_entity.id
_entity.type
_entity.pdbx_description
1 polymer ?
#
loop_
_entity_poly.entity_id
_entity_poly.type
_entity_poly.pdbx_seq_one_letter_code
_entity_poly.pdbx_strand_id
1 'polypeptide(L)'
;MRRDIFQAIADPTRRAIITLIALQAMTPNAIAEHFDTTRQAVSKHLRILTECELVKQEHRGREIYYSLEIDKMKEIEKWLEQFKKIWESRFNQLDKVLSTIKKK
;
A
#
# COMPACT_ATOMS: atom_id res chain seq x y z
N MET A 1 2.84 -0.10 -21.54
CA MET A 1 1.78 0.08 -20.53
C MET A 1 2.30 0.91 -19.36
N ARG A 2 1.59 1.93 -19.00
CA ARG A 2 2.01 2.82 -17.90
C ARG A 2 1.77 2.15 -16.55
N ARG A 3 2.80 2.12 -15.71
CA ARG A 3 2.71 1.65 -14.34
C ARG A 3 2.36 2.80 -13.41
N ASP A 4 1.37 2.60 -12.57
CA ASP A 4 1.01 3.60 -11.57
C ASP A 4 0.79 2.95 -10.21
N ILE A 5 0.56 3.78 -9.19
CA ILE A 5 0.45 3.33 -7.81
C ILE A 5 -0.73 2.37 -7.61
N PHE A 6 -1.81 2.52 -8.37
CA PHE A 6 -2.98 1.65 -8.24
C PHE A 6 -2.69 0.25 -8.74
N GLN A 7 -1.86 0.12 -9.78
CA GLN A 7 -1.39 -1.19 -10.23
C GLN A 7 -0.54 -1.84 -9.17
N ALA A 8 0.30 -1.05 -8.50
CA ALA A 8 1.16 -1.57 -7.42
C ALA A 8 0.33 -2.22 -6.33
N ILE A 9 -0.74 -1.58 -5.89
CA ILE A 9 -1.57 -2.06 -4.78
C ILE A 9 -2.69 -3.01 -5.21
N ALA A 10 -2.81 -3.32 -6.50
CA ALA A 10 -3.87 -4.20 -6.99
C ALA A 10 -3.67 -5.66 -6.56
N ASP A 11 -2.47 -6.06 -6.24
CA ASP A 11 -2.14 -7.42 -5.86
C ASP A 11 -2.02 -7.56 -4.34
N PRO A 12 -2.68 -8.56 -3.71
CA PRO A 12 -2.61 -8.71 -2.26
C PRO A 12 -1.19 -9.00 -1.74
N THR A 13 -0.38 -9.75 -2.49
CA THR A 13 1.00 -10.01 -2.07
C THR A 13 1.82 -8.74 -2.09
N ARG A 14 1.64 -7.89 -3.09
CA ARG A 14 2.34 -6.62 -3.14
C ARG A 14 1.91 -5.70 -2.00
N ARG A 15 0.62 -5.69 -1.64
CA ARG A 15 0.17 -4.92 -0.47
C ARG A 15 0.83 -5.41 0.81
N ALA A 16 0.98 -6.72 0.97
CA ALA A 16 1.63 -7.30 2.13
C ALA A 16 3.12 -6.92 2.19
N ILE A 17 3.80 -6.92 1.04
CA ILE A 17 5.20 -6.50 0.97
C ILE A 17 5.34 -5.02 1.35
N ILE A 18 4.48 -4.17 0.82
CA ILE A 18 4.46 -2.73 1.14
C ILE A 18 4.33 -2.53 2.64
N THR A 19 3.40 -3.22 3.27
CA THR A 19 3.18 -3.12 4.71
C THR A 19 4.43 -3.51 5.50
N LEU A 20 5.11 -4.57 5.05
CA LEU A 20 6.31 -5.05 5.71
C LEU A 20 7.46 -4.06 5.59
N ILE A 21 7.76 -3.58 4.38
CA ILE A 21 8.90 -2.68 4.17
C ILE A 21 8.62 -1.25 4.63
N ALA A 22 7.36 -0.91 4.92
CA ALA A 22 7.03 0.38 5.53
C ALA A 22 7.62 0.52 6.93
N LEU A 23 7.81 -0.61 7.62
CA LEU A 23 8.38 -0.64 8.98
C LEU A 23 9.89 -0.50 8.96
N GLN A 24 10.55 -1.12 7.99
CA GLN A 24 11.99 -1.01 7.80
C GLN A 24 12.38 -1.53 6.43
N ALA A 25 13.47 -1.00 5.89
CA ALA A 25 14.02 -1.47 4.63
C ALA A 25 14.47 -2.93 4.75
N MET A 26 14.22 -3.72 3.70
CA MET A 26 14.53 -5.15 3.72
C MET A 26 15.10 -5.61 2.38
N THR A 27 15.91 -6.66 2.43
CA THR A 27 16.42 -7.32 1.23
C THR A 27 15.36 -8.27 0.67
N PRO A 28 15.46 -8.62 -0.63
CA PRO A 28 14.53 -9.61 -1.20
C PRO A 28 14.55 -10.95 -0.48
N ASN A 29 15.72 -11.39 -0.03
CA ASN A 29 15.84 -12.65 0.72
C ASN A 29 15.08 -12.58 2.05
N ALA A 30 15.21 -11.47 2.78
CA ALA A 30 14.52 -11.29 4.05
C ALA A 30 13.00 -11.26 3.85
N ILE A 31 12.53 -10.60 2.79
CA ILE A 31 11.11 -10.55 2.45
C ILE A 31 10.59 -11.95 2.11
N ALA A 32 11.35 -12.69 1.28
CA ALA A 32 10.98 -14.04 0.87
C ALA A 32 10.87 -14.98 2.07
N GLU A 33 11.81 -14.87 3.00
CA GLU A 33 11.81 -15.66 4.22
C GLU A 33 10.59 -15.36 5.08
N HIS A 34 10.25 -14.08 5.20
CA HIS A 34 9.11 -13.67 6.00
C HIS A 34 7.78 -14.23 5.49
N PHE A 35 7.61 -14.32 4.17
CA PHE A 35 6.37 -14.80 3.57
C PHE A 35 6.41 -16.27 3.16
N ASP A 36 7.50 -16.98 3.49
CA ASP A 36 7.68 -18.38 3.12
C ASP A 36 7.47 -18.60 1.62
N THR A 37 8.14 -17.79 0.83
CA THR A 37 8.07 -17.83 -0.63
C THR A 37 9.49 -17.80 -1.22
N THR A 38 9.59 -17.81 -2.54
CA THR A 38 10.90 -17.79 -3.20
C THR A 38 11.37 -16.36 -3.43
N ARG A 39 12.69 -16.19 -3.47
CA ARG A 39 13.31 -14.92 -3.80
C ARG A 39 12.86 -14.43 -5.19
N GLN A 40 12.73 -15.37 -6.14
CA GLN A 40 12.34 -15.06 -7.50
C GLN A 40 10.93 -14.43 -7.55
N ALA A 41 9.99 -14.98 -6.77
CA ALA A 41 8.64 -14.44 -6.69
C ALA A 41 8.64 -13.04 -6.10
N VAL A 42 9.39 -12.84 -5.02
CA VAL A 42 9.53 -11.53 -4.38
C VAL A 42 10.17 -10.52 -5.33
N SER A 43 11.23 -10.93 -6.02
CA SER A 43 11.93 -10.04 -6.96
C SER A 43 11.01 -9.54 -8.08
N LYS A 44 10.11 -10.39 -8.54
CA LYS A 44 9.13 -10.03 -9.54
C LYS A 44 8.17 -8.95 -9.02
N HIS A 45 7.67 -9.13 -7.80
CA HIS A 45 6.79 -8.14 -7.17
C HIS A 45 7.52 -6.82 -6.91
N LEU A 46 8.77 -6.89 -6.44
CA LEU A 46 9.57 -5.70 -6.18
C LEU A 46 9.87 -4.92 -7.45
N ARG A 47 10.07 -5.62 -8.57
CA ARG A 47 10.28 -4.96 -9.86
C ARG A 47 9.05 -4.14 -10.25
N ILE A 48 7.87 -4.72 -10.11
CA ILE A 48 6.62 -4.00 -10.42
C ILE A 48 6.46 -2.79 -9.49
N LEU A 49 6.73 -2.97 -8.19
CA LEU A 49 6.66 -1.88 -7.24
C LEU A 49 7.65 -0.76 -7.56
N THR A 50 8.85 -1.12 -8.02
CA THR A 50 9.87 -0.14 -8.44
C THR A 50 9.43 0.61 -9.69
N GLU A 51 8.84 -0.09 -10.66
CA GLU A 51 8.31 0.53 -11.87
C GLU A 51 7.18 1.50 -11.58
N CYS A 52 6.42 1.25 -10.50
CA CYS A 52 5.36 2.14 -10.03
C CYS A 52 5.89 3.28 -9.17
N GLU A 53 7.19 3.32 -8.93
CA GLU A 53 7.87 4.32 -8.09
C GLU A 53 7.40 4.33 -6.64
N LEU A 54 6.86 3.21 -6.17
CA LEU A 54 6.36 3.08 -4.80
C LEU A 54 7.44 2.62 -3.83
N VAL A 55 8.48 1.99 -4.32
CA VAL A 55 9.63 1.56 -3.51
C VAL A 55 10.91 2.12 -4.10
N LYS A 56 11.89 2.30 -3.22
CA LYS A 56 13.23 2.72 -3.65
C LYS A 56 14.24 1.69 -3.20
N GLN A 57 15.34 1.63 -3.95
CA GLN A 57 16.44 0.72 -3.70
C GLN A 57 17.60 1.47 -3.08
N GLU A 58 18.22 0.86 -2.08
CA GLU A 58 19.41 1.39 -1.45
C GLU A 58 20.47 0.30 -1.42
N HIS A 59 21.62 0.58 -2.03
CA HIS A 59 22.74 -0.36 -2.05
C HIS A 59 23.54 -0.22 -0.76
N ARG A 60 23.70 -1.33 -0.03
CA ARG A 60 24.53 -1.40 1.16
C ARG A 60 25.47 -2.58 0.99
N GLY A 61 26.71 -2.30 0.60
CA GLY A 61 27.68 -3.33 0.28
C GLY A 61 27.22 -4.14 -0.92
N ARG A 62 27.06 -5.45 -0.73
CA ARG A 62 26.63 -6.36 -1.79
C ARG A 62 25.13 -6.58 -1.83
N GLU A 63 24.41 -5.96 -0.90
CA GLU A 63 22.98 -6.17 -0.78
C GLU A 63 22.20 -4.96 -1.22
N ILE A 64 20.97 -5.20 -1.69
CA ILE A 64 20.04 -4.16 -2.08
C ILE A 64 18.88 -4.20 -1.10
N TYR A 65 18.62 -3.07 -0.45
CA TYR A 65 17.50 -2.91 0.47
C TYR A 65 16.39 -2.15 -0.23
N TYR A 66 15.17 -2.60 -0.01
CA TYR A 66 13.98 -1.96 -0.55
C TYR A 66 13.21 -1.29 0.58
N SER A 67 12.81 -0.06 0.36
CA SER A 67 12.02 0.70 1.33
C SER A 67 10.86 1.38 0.63
N LEU A 68 9.84 1.73 1.40
CA LEU A 68 8.64 2.38 0.87
C LEU A 68 8.89 3.85 0.60
N GLU A 69 8.43 4.32 -0.55
CA GLU A 69 8.36 5.75 -0.86
C GLU A 69 7.05 6.28 -0.28
N ILE A 70 7.10 6.71 0.96
CA ILE A 70 5.93 7.18 1.72
C ILE A 70 5.18 8.29 0.98
N ASP A 71 5.92 9.22 0.38
CA ASP A 71 5.30 10.36 -0.32
C ASP A 71 4.45 9.92 -1.50
N LYS A 72 4.81 8.79 -2.13
CA LYS A 72 4.05 8.27 -3.25
C LYS A 72 2.67 7.76 -2.80
N MET A 73 2.56 7.34 -1.55
CA MET A 73 1.29 6.89 -0.98
C MET A 73 0.27 8.02 -0.89
N LYS A 74 0.71 9.26 -0.93
CA LYS A 74 -0.19 10.42 -0.90
C LYS A 74 -1.11 10.47 -2.11
N GLU A 75 -0.72 9.86 -3.21
CA GLU A 75 -1.59 9.78 -4.39
C GLU A 75 -2.85 8.97 -4.10
N ILE A 76 -2.71 7.90 -3.30
CA ILE A 76 -3.84 7.07 -2.88
C ILE A 76 -4.72 7.88 -1.93
N GLU A 77 -4.11 8.54 -0.95
CA GLU A 77 -4.82 9.38 0.01
C GLU A 77 -5.63 10.46 -0.69
N LYS A 78 -5.02 11.15 -1.64
CA LYS A 78 -5.67 12.19 -2.42
C LYS A 78 -6.87 11.67 -3.19
N TRP A 79 -6.73 10.50 -3.80
CA TRP A 79 -7.82 9.86 -4.52
C TRP A 79 -8.95 9.48 -3.58
N LEU A 80 -8.64 8.95 -2.39
CA LEU A 80 -9.64 8.56 -1.40
C LEU A 80 -10.38 9.76 -0.81
N GLU A 81 -9.75 10.92 -0.74
CA GLU A 81 -10.34 12.14 -0.18
C GLU A 81 -11.70 12.47 -0.82
N GLN A 82 -11.82 12.30 -2.14
CA GLN A 82 -13.05 12.59 -2.84
C GLN A 82 -14.22 11.70 -2.40
N PHE A 83 -13.91 10.50 -1.92
CA PHE A 83 -14.94 9.56 -1.43
C PHE A 83 -15.20 9.72 0.05
N LYS A 84 -14.22 10.22 0.79
CA LYS A 84 -14.32 10.40 2.23
C LYS A 84 -15.51 11.29 2.60
N LYS A 85 -15.70 12.36 1.89
CA LYS A 85 -16.83 13.29 2.12
C LYS A 85 -18.16 12.59 1.88
N ILE A 86 -18.21 11.71 0.90
CA ILE A 86 -19.44 10.98 0.56
C ILE A 86 -19.84 10.03 1.70
N TRP A 87 -18.90 9.22 2.17
CA TRP A 87 -19.26 8.28 3.24
C TRP A 87 -19.48 8.96 4.58
N GLU A 88 -18.79 10.05 4.88
CA GLU A 88 -19.05 10.84 6.08
C GLU A 88 -20.46 11.44 6.05
N SER A 89 -20.88 11.94 4.91
CA SER A 89 -22.23 12.46 4.72
C SER A 89 -23.28 11.36 4.95
N ARG A 90 -23.03 10.15 4.44
CA ARG A 90 -23.95 9.03 4.65
C ARG A 90 -24.02 8.59 6.11
N PHE A 91 -22.90 8.60 6.81
CA PHE A 91 -22.88 8.31 8.23
C PHE A 91 -23.67 9.34 9.01
N ASN A 92 -23.53 10.61 8.68
CA ASN A 92 -24.27 11.68 9.33
C ASN A 92 -25.79 11.54 9.10
N GLN A 93 -26.19 11.16 7.89
CA GLN A 93 -27.59 10.88 7.58
C GLN A 93 -28.12 9.71 8.42
N LEU A 94 -27.34 8.66 8.56
CA LEU A 94 -27.72 7.49 9.35
C LEU A 94 -27.88 7.89 10.82
N ASP A 95 -26.95 8.66 11.36
CA ASP A 95 -27.03 9.15 12.74
C ASP A 95 -28.33 9.95 12.99
N LYS A 96 -28.70 10.78 12.05
CA LYS A 96 -29.95 11.55 12.16
C LYS A 96 -31.17 10.65 12.19
N VAL A 97 -31.19 9.65 11.33
CA VAL A 97 -32.30 8.67 11.27
C VAL A 97 -32.37 7.89 12.58
N LEU A 98 -31.25 7.39 13.07
CA LEU A 98 -31.20 6.64 14.33
C LEU A 98 -31.63 7.51 15.52
N SER A 99 -31.20 8.76 15.53
CA SER A 99 -31.58 9.71 16.56
C SER A 99 -33.08 9.94 16.59
N THR A 100 -33.70 10.09 15.42
CA THR A 100 -35.14 10.27 15.26
C THR A 100 -35.89 9.04 15.78
N ILE A 101 -35.41 7.84 15.44
CA ILE A 101 -36.04 6.59 15.90
C ILE A 101 -35.97 6.46 17.41
N LYS A 102 -34.81 6.78 18.01
CA LYS A 102 -34.62 6.67 19.47
C LYS A 102 -35.50 7.62 20.29
N LYS A 103 -35.89 8.74 19.68
CA LYS A 103 -36.73 9.74 20.38
C LYS A 103 -38.17 9.34 20.46
N LYS A 104 -38.56 8.32 19.74
CA LYS A 104 -39.91 7.77 19.83
C LYS A 104 -39.95 6.65 20.86
#